data_6d6b6768c372505ff25806dab112aa9c
#
_entry.id   6d6b6768c372505ff25806dab112aa9c
#
_cell.length_a   1.000
_cell.length_b   1.000
_cell.length_c   1.000
_cell.angle_alpha   90.00
_cell.angle_beta   90.00
_cell.angle_gamma   90.00
#
_symmetry.space_group_name_H-M   'P 1'
#
loop_
_entity.id
_entity.type
_entity.pdbx_description
1 polymer ?
#
loop_
_entity_poly.entity_id
_entity_poly.type
_entity_poly.pdbx_seq_one_letter_code
_entity_poly.pdbx_strand_id
1 'polypeptide(L)'
;MPERTINLANHECRLIVNSGSGIPVIFLHGFSYTADSWERVGATDLLKEKHIPFLALDMPYGAHSHCRPHSRSVETNVEVIKDALQTVFPSTIPVLVGASLGSHMALQYAARYSVKGLLLVGAVRVLEETLMQSYDKFNFPVRLIVGSEDKIASSEDLRTLAGMLPDGRLTVYEGVGHSAYFGNPERFKRDLLELIALSEK
;
A
#
# COMPACT_ATOMS: atom_id res chain seq x y z
N MET A 1 -15.07 -9.84 9.40
CA MET A 1 -14.06 -10.56 8.58
C MET A 1 -13.26 -11.49 9.44
N PRO A 2 -12.66 -12.58 8.94
CA PRO A 2 -11.77 -13.35 9.76
C PRO A 2 -10.50 -12.52 10.03
N GLU A 3 -10.46 -11.94 11.21
CA GLU A 3 -9.23 -11.42 11.79
C GLU A 3 -8.38 -12.58 12.25
N ARG A 4 -7.09 -12.49 12.00
CA ARG A 4 -6.10 -13.47 12.46
C ARG A 4 -4.92 -12.73 13.06
N THR A 5 -4.38 -13.30 14.11
CA THR A 5 -3.08 -12.88 14.65
C THR A 5 -2.08 -13.99 14.34
N ILE A 6 -1.00 -13.65 13.66
CA ILE A 6 0.05 -14.62 13.29
C ILE A 6 1.43 -14.04 13.55
N ASN A 7 2.42 -14.93 13.70
CA ASN A 7 3.81 -14.51 13.82
C ASN A 7 4.41 -14.31 12.43
N LEU A 8 4.93 -13.11 12.17
CA LEU A 8 5.55 -12.70 10.91
C LEU A 8 6.91 -12.08 11.21
N ALA A 9 7.98 -12.68 10.74
CA ALA A 9 9.35 -12.19 10.97
C ALA A 9 9.62 -11.85 12.47
N ASN A 10 9.17 -12.71 13.38
CA ASN A 10 9.22 -12.54 14.85
C ASN A 10 8.34 -11.41 15.42
N HIS A 11 7.32 -10.99 14.69
CA HIS A 11 6.31 -10.03 15.12
C HIS A 11 4.94 -10.68 15.13
N GLU A 12 4.23 -10.56 16.22
CA GLU A 12 2.84 -10.99 16.31
C GLU A 12 1.93 -9.90 15.75
N CYS A 13 1.39 -10.11 14.53
CA CYS A 13 0.66 -9.10 13.78
C CYS A 13 -0.78 -9.52 13.51
N ARG A 14 -1.71 -8.55 13.62
CA ARG A 14 -3.10 -8.72 13.21
C ARG A 14 -3.24 -8.54 11.70
N LEU A 15 -4.04 -9.39 11.09
CA LEU A 15 -4.39 -9.38 9.68
C LEU A 15 -5.90 -9.41 9.49
N ILE A 16 -6.37 -8.75 8.44
CA ILE A 16 -7.72 -8.89 7.88
C ILE A 16 -7.56 -9.52 6.49
N VAL A 17 -8.10 -10.70 6.29
CA VAL A 17 -7.84 -11.52 5.09
C VAL A 17 -9.14 -11.87 4.40
N ASN A 18 -9.13 -11.84 3.07
CA ASN A 18 -10.16 -12.42 2.22
C ASN A 18 -9.52 -13.28 1.13
N SER A 19 -10.02 -14.50 0.97
CA SER A 19 -9.67 -15.35 -0.16
C SER A 19 -10.48 -14.96 -1.40
N GLY A 20 -9.93 -15.24 -2.57
CA GLY A 20 -10.57 -14.93 -3.84
C GLY A 20 -9.77 -15.51 -5.00
N SER A 21 -9.97 -14.97 -6.18
CA SER A 21 -9.23 -15.33 -7.40
C SER A 21 -8.54 -14.11 -8.00
N GLY A 22 -7.44 -14.33 -8.71
CA GLY A 22 -6.66 -13.28 -9.34
C GLY A 22 -5.50 -12.77 -8.47
N ILE A 23 -5.06 -11.55 -8.75
CA ILE A 23 -3.90 -10.93 -8.10
C ILE A 23 -4.28 -10.48 -6.68
N PRO A 24 -3.56 -10.88 -5.63
CA PRO A 24 -3.84 -10.42 -4.28
C PRO A 24 -3.46 -8.96 -4.08
N VAL A 25 -4.30 -8.24 -3.34
CA VAL A 25 -4.06 -6.85 -2.93
C VAL A 25 -3.58 -6.81 -1.48
N ILE A 26 -2.42 -6.22 -1.24
CA ILE A 26 -1.87 -6.04 0.11
C ILE A 26 -2.02 -4.57 0.51
N PHE A 27 -2.70 -4.33 1.62
CA PHE A 27 -2.94 -2.99 2.15
C PHE A 27 -2.02 -2.66 3.32
N LEU A 28 -1.33 -1.52 3.24
CA LEU A 28 -0.37 -1.00 4.22
C LEU A 28 -0.84 0.38 4.72
N HIS A 29 -1.27 0.44 5.97
CA HIS A 29 -1.84 1.66 6.57
C HIS A 29 -0.81 2.76 6.83
N GLY A 30 -1.27 4.00 7.07
CA GLY A 30 -0.43 5.11 7.54
C GLY A 30 -0.03 4.98 9.01
N PHE A 31 0.96 5.75 9.46
CA PHE A 31 1.53 5.69 10.82
C PHE A 31 0.48 5.72 11.95
N SER A 32 -0.51 6.60 11.85
CA SER A 32 -1.55 6.80 12.88
C SER A 32 -2.79 5.92 12.70
N TYR A 33 -2.74 4.97 11.78
CA TYR A 33 -3.87 4.11 11.44
C TYR A 33 -3.56 2.63 11.73
N THR A 34 -4.56 1.78 11.48
CA THR A 34 -4.50 0.32 11.54
C THR A 34 -5.06 -0.26 10.24
N ALA A 35 -5.04 -1.57 10.10
CA ALA A 35 -5.68 -2.28 8.99
C ALA A 35 -7.17 -1.92 8.80
N ASP A 36 -7.87 -1.55 9.87
CA ASP A 36 -9.29 -1.14 9.84
C ASP A 36 -9.57 0.09 8.95
N SER A 37 -8.54 0.91 8.67
CA SER A 37 -8.70 2.06 7.78
C SER A 37 -9.23 1.66 6.40
N TRP A 38 -8.90 0.47 5.93
CA TRP A 38 -9.32 -0.05 4.62
C TRP A 38 -10.75 -0.56 4.60
N GLU A 39 -11.26 -1.04 5.74
CA GLU A 39 -12.69 -1.33 5.93
C GLU A 39 -13.51 -0.04 5.98
N ARG A 40 -13.05 0.92 6.79
CA ARG A 40 -13.72 2.22 6.96
C ARG A 40 -13.88 2.99 5.66
N VAL A 41 -12.96 2.86 4.71
CA VAL A 41 -13.05 3.48 3.37
C VAL A 41 -13.86 2.62 2.39
N GLY A 42 -14.27 1.42 2.80
CA GLY A 42 -15.05 0.48 1.98
C GLY A 42 -14.24 -0.26 0.91
N ALA A 43 -12.90 -0.18 0.95
CA ALA A 43 -12.04 -0.86 -0.03
C ALA A 43 -12.10 -2.38 0.12
N THR A 44 -12.10 -2.88 1.33
CA THR A 44 -12.17 -4.32 1.60
C THR A 44 -13.52 -4.93 1.21
N ASP A 45 -14.63 -4.20 1.42
CA ASP A 45 -15.95 -4.68 1.01
C ASP A 45 -16.09 -4.71 -0.51
N LEU A 46 -15.58 -3.68 -1.20
CA LEU A 46 -15.49 -3.66 -2.66
C LEU A 46 -14.75 -4.88 -3.22
N LEU A 47 -13.58 -5.22 -2.65
CA LEU A 47 -12.78 -6.36 -3.12
C LEU A 47 -13.46 -7.71 -2.83
N LYS A 48 -14.19 -7.82 -1.71
CA LYS A 48 -15.01 -9.01 -1.41
C LYS A 48 -16.13 -9.21 -2.43
N GLU A 49 -16.90 -8.14 -2.71
CA GLU A 49 -17.98 -8.17 -3.70
C GLU A 49 -17.49 -8.62 -5.08
N LYS A 50 -16.24 -8.27 -5.41
CA LYS A 50 -15.58 -8.64 -6.66
C LYS A 50 -14.79 -9.94 -6.60
N HIS A 51 -14.82 -10.66 -5.47
CA HIS A 51 -14.06 -11.89 -5.23
C HIS A 51 -12.55 -11.75 -5.43
N ILE A 52 -12.00 -10.55 -5.23
CA ILE A 52 -10.56 -10.26 -5.32
C ILE A 52 -9.91 -10.59 -3.96
N PRO A 53 -8.83 -11.40 -3.93
CA PRO A 53 -8.15 -11.72 -2.68
C PRO A 53 -7.41 -10.49 -2.13
N PHE A 54 -7.42 -10.33 -0.80
CA PHE A 54 -6.67 -9.27 -0.17
C PHE A 54 -6.19 -9.62 1.24
N LEU A 55 -5.19 -8.87 1.67
CA LEU A 55 -4.62 -8.88 3.00
C LEU A 55 -4.45 -7.42 3.47
N ALA A 56 -5.12 -7.01 4.54
CA ALA A 56 -4.83 -5.77 5.23
C ALA A 56 -4.05 -6.07 6.51
N LEU A 57 -2.88 -5.47 6.65
CA LEU A 57 -1.88 -5.83 7.64
C LEU A 57 -1.66 -4.70 8.64
N ASP A 58 -1.74 -5.01 9.93
CA ASP A 58 -1.22 -4.13 10.97
C ASP A 58 0.30 -4.21 10.97
N MET A 59 0.94 -3.07 10.68
CA MET A 59 2.39 -3.01 10.46
C MET A 59 3.16 -2.65 11.73
N PRO A 60 4.35 -3.20 11.96
CA PRO A 60 5.18 -2.87 13.14
C PRO A 60 5.45 -1.37 13.33
N TYR A 61 5.48 -0.57 12.26
CA TYR A 61 5.72 0.87 12.34
C TYR A 61 4.55 1.67 12.89
N GLY A 62 3.33 1.12 12.89
CA GLY A 62 2.12 1.88 13.21
C GLY A 62 2.01 2.24 14.71
N ALA A 63 1.66 3.49 15.00
CA ALA A 63 1.52 3.97 16.39
C ALA A 63 0.41 3.22 17.15
N HIS A 64 -0.67 2.87 16.46
CA HIS A 64 -1.83 2.16 17.01
C HIS A 64 -1.95 0.72 16.50
N SER A 65 -0.95 0.25 15.79
CA SER A 65 -0.90 -1.11 15.22
C SER A 65 -1.00 -2.20 16.30
N HIS A 66 -1.62 -3.31 15.96
CA HIS A 66 -1.65 -4.53 16.78
C HIS A 66 -0.54 -5.52 16.35
N CYS A 67 0.54 -5.03 15.78
CA CYS A 67 1.73 -5.82 15.48
C CYS A 67 2.83 -5.54 16.51
N ARG A 68 3.34 -6.56 17.18
CA ARG A 68 4.32 -6.47 18.27
C ARG A 68 5.49 -7.45 18.08
N PRO A 69 6.72 -7.04 18.50
CA PRO A 69 7.10 -5.70 18.97
C PRO A 69 6.96 -4.64 17.86
N HIS A 70 6.88 -3.36 18.26
CA HIS A 70 6.95 -2.27 17.26
C HIS A 70 8.37 -2.17 16.67
N SER A 71 8.46 -1.78 15.39
CA SER A 71 9.73 -1.54 14.71
C SER A 71 9.63 -0.40 13.71
N ARG A 72 10.64 0.47 13.72
CA ARG A 72 10.82 1.53 12.70
C ARG A 72 11.83 1.16 11.62
N SER A 73 12.47 -0.02 11.73
CA SER A 73 13.40 -0.52 10.71
C SER A 73 12.64 -0.79 9.41
N VAL A 74 13.16 -0.26 8.31
CA VAL A 74 12.65 -0.54 6.96
C VAL A 74 12.76 -2.02 6.66
N GLU A 75 13.90 -2.63 6.95
CA GLU A 75 14.19 -4.04 6.70
C GLU A 75 13.19 -4.94 7.42
N THR A 76 12.97 -4.70 8.71
CA THR A 76 11.99 -5.44 9.52
C THR A 76 10.57 -5.34 8.92
N ASN A 77 10.15 -4.13 8.56
CA ASN A 77 8.81 -3.92 8.00
C ASN A 77 8.65 -4.58 6.64
N VAL A 78 9.66 -4.54 5.78
CA VAL A 78 9.66 -5.21 4.48
C VAL A 78 9.61 -6.74 4.64
N GLU A 79 10.37 -7.32 5.58
CA GLU A 79 10.32 -8.76 5.84
C GLU A 79 8.95 -9.19 6.41
N VAL A 80 8.30 -8.38 7.24
CA VAL A 80 6.92 -8.65 7.71
C VAL A 80 5.94 -8.70 6.53
N ILE A 81 6.03 -7.77 5.57
CA ILE A 81 5.18 -7.78 4.36
C ILE A 81 5.42 -9.06 3.55
N LYS A 82 6.70 -9.41 3.33
CA LYS A 82 7.08 -10.60 2.58
C LYS A 82 6.57 -11.88 3.24
N ASP A 83 6.78 -12.04 4.54
CA ASP A 83 6.36 -13.21 5.29
C ASP A 83 4.83 -13.34 5.33
N ALA A 84 4.11 -12.22 5.48
CA ALA A 84 2.65 -12.19 5.40
C ALA A 84 2.13 -12.67 4.03
N LEU A 85 2.74 -12.17 2.94
CA LEU A 85 2.38 -12.60 1.59
C LEU A 85 2.64 -14.10 1.38
N GLN A 86 3.82 -14.57 1.77
CA GLN A 86 4.19 -15.99 1.61
C GLN A 86 3.30 -16.94 2.42
N THR A 87 2.87 -16.48 3.60
CA THR A 87 2.00 -17.27 4.50
C THR A 87 0.55 -17.32 4.00
N VAL A 88 0.02 -16.19 3.50
CA VAL A 88 -1.40 -16.06 3.15
C VAL A 88 -1.65 -16.37 1.68
N PHE A 89 -0.76 -15.93 0.78
CA PHE A 89 -0.87 -16.09 -0.66
C PHE A 89 0.45 -16.61 -1.27
N PRO A 90 0.85 -17.85 -0.95
CA PRO A 90 2.14 -18.40 -1.41
C PRO A 90 2.26 -18.37 -2.94
N SER A 91 3.46 -18.11 -3.42
CA SER A 91 3.81 -18.10 -4.86
C SER A 91 3.03 -17.11 -5.72
N THR A 92 2.49 -16.03 -5.12
CA THR A 92 1.81 -14.96 -5.84
C THR A 92 2.64 -13.69 -5.89
N ILE A 93 2.36 -12.84 -6.87
CA ILE A 93 2.93 -11.49 -7.00
C ILE A 93 1.81 -10.48 -6.75
N PRO A 94 1.88 -9.63 -5.71
CA PRO A 94 0.78 -8.78 -5.29
C PRO A 94 0.70 -7.44 -6.04
N VAL A 95 -0.45 -6.79 -5.94
CA VAL A 95 -0.59 -5.34 -5.97
C VAL A 95 -0.43 -4.81 -4.54
N LEU A 96 0.36 -3.76 -4.33
CA LEU A 96 0.48 -3.11 -3.03
C LEU A 96 -0.28 -1.78 -3.02
N VAL A 97 -1.03 -1.55 -1.95
CA VAL A 97 -1.74 -0.30 -1.69
C VAL A 97 -1.23 0.26 -0.38
N GLY A 98 -0.61 1.42 -0.43
CA GLY A 98 -0.01 2.08 0.74
C GLY A 98 -0.57 3.47 0.99
N ALA A 99 -0.67 3.86 2.26
CA ALA A 99 -0.98 5.23 2.66
C ALA A 99 0.16 5.82 3.51
N SER A 100 0.63 7.03 3.17
CA SER A 100 1.68 7.74 3.91
C SER A 100 2.93 6.86 4.12
N LEU A 101 3.27 6.49 5.36
CA LEU A 101 4.39 5.60 5.67
C LEU A 101 4.19 4.21 5.06
N GLY A 102 2.94 3.73 4.91
CA GLY A 102 2.64 2.50 4.19
C GLY A 102 3.01 2.57 2.70
N SER A 103 2.88 3.75 2.07
CA SER A 103 3.37 3.99 0.70
C SER A 103 4.90 3.89 0.62
N HIS A 104 5.61 4.43 1.62
CA HIS A 104 7.06 4.29 1.69
C HIS A 104 7.47 2.82 1.81
N MET A 105 6.80 2.03 2.67
CA MET A 105 7.08 0.60 2.80
C MET A 105 6.75 -0.18 1.52
N ALA A 106 5.69 0.20 0.79
CA ALA A 106 5.36 -0.40 -0.51
C ALA A 106 6.46 -0.15 -1.56
N LEU A 107 7.01 1.06 -1.62
CA LEU A 107 8.16 1.39 -2.48
C LEU A 107 9.41 0.60 -2.07
N GLN A 108 9.71 0.52 -0.78
CA GLN A 108 10.85 -0.24 -0.26
C GLN A 108 10.72 -1.74 -0.54
N TYR A 109 9.50 -2.29 -0.49
CA TYR A 109 9.22 -3.67 -0.89
C TYR A 109 9.44 -3.87 -2.40
N ALA A 110 8.85 -3.00 -3.24
CA ALA A 110 8.93 -3.09 -4.69
C ALA A 110 10.37 -2.92 -5.24
N ALA A 111 11.22 -2.18 -4.53
CA ALA A 111 12.65 -2.07 -4.84
C ALA A 111 13.43 -3.38 -4.62
N ARG A 112 12.87 -4.35 -3.90
CA ARG A 112 13.53 -5.62 -3.52
C ARG A 112 12.83 -6.86 -4.05
N TYR A 113 11.51 -6.80 -4.23
CA TYR A 113 10.67 -7.93 -4.58
C TYR A 113 9.68 -7.57 -5.69
N SER A 114 9.27 -8.55 -6.48
CA SER A 114 8.31 -8.37 -7.56
C SER A 114 6.94 -7.94 -7.05
N VAL A 115 6.34 -6.99 -7.74
CA VAL A 115 4.94 -6.57 -7.57
C VAL A 115 4.28 -6.43 -8.94
N LYS A 116 2.96 -6.46 -8.99
CA LYS A 116 2.16 -6.26 -10.20
C LYS A 116 1.70 -4.80 -10.37
N GLY A 117 1.76 -4.01 -9.30
CA GLY A 117 1.37 -2.60 -9.33
C GLY A 117 1.42 -1.95 -7.94
N LEU A 118 1.46 -0.62 -7.91
CA LEU A 118 1.44 0.18 -6.69
C LEU A 118 0.35 1.25 -6.75
N LEU A 119 -0.47 1.36 -5.68
CA LEU A 119 -1.33 2.51 -5.41
C LEU A 119 -0.87 3.19 -4.13
N LEU A 120 -0.36 4.40 -4.25
CA LEU A 120 0.32 5.11 -3.17
C LEU A 120 -0.42 6.41 -2.84
N VAL A 121 -0.97 6.52 -1.63
CA VAL A 121 -1.72 7.70 -1.19
C VAL A 121 -0.91 8.52 -0.20
N GLY A 122 -0.72 9.80 -0.51
CA GLY A 122 0.05 10.72 0.34
C GLY A 122 1.45 10.18 0.65
N ALA A 123 2.13 9.63 -0.37
CA ALA A 123 3.40 8.97 -0.18
C ALA A 123 4.48 9.94 0.33
N VAL A 124 5.26 9.48 1.31
CA VAL A 124 6.32 10.23 1.95
C VAL A 124 7.68 9.61 1.69
N ARG A 125 8.76 10.40 1.83
CA ARG A 125 10.15 9.93 1.71
C ARG A 125 10.46 9.30 0.34
N VAL A 126 9.78 9.76 -0.69
CA VAL A 126 9.84 9.16 -2.04
C VAL A 126 11.12 9.46 -2.80
N LEU A 127 11.88 10.49 -2.42
CA LEU A 127 13.15 10.87 -3.04
C LEU A 127 14.36 10.42 -2.22
N GLU A 128 14.24 9.35 -1.43
CA GLU A 128 15.42 8.72 -0.81
C GLU A 128 16.34 8.14 -1.89
N GLU A 129 17.63 8.41 -1.78
CA GLU A 129 18.63 8.03 -2.78
C GLU A 129 18.56 6.54 -3.15
N THR A 130 18.42 5.67 -2.15
CA THR A 130 18.32 4.21 -2.35
C THR A 130 17.09 3.79 -3.15
N LEU A 131 15.98 4.52 -3.02
CA LEU A 131 14.76 4.28 -3.80
C LEU A 131 14.90 4.83 -5.22
N MET A 132 15.42 6.04 -5.38
CA MET A 132 15.60 6.68 -6.69
C MET A 132 16.42 5.83 -7.65
N GLN A 133 17.43 5.09 -7.14
CA GLN A 133 18.26 4.16 -7.92
C GLN A 133 17.52 2.94 -8.47
N SER A 134 16.25 2.71 -8.06
CA SER A 134 15.46 1.55 -8.48
C SER A 134 14.23 1.92 -9.32
N TYR A 135 13.84 3.18 -9.41
CA TYR A 135 12.59 3.58 -10.05
C TYR A 135 12.53 3.32 -11.54
N ASP A 136 13.66 3.42 -12.24
CA ASP A 136 13.79 3.09 -13.67
C ASP A 136 13.52 1.61 -13.99
N LYS A 137 13.59 0.74 -12.98
CA LYS A 137 13.36 -0.71 -13.09
C LYS A 137 11.91 -1.12 -12.79
N PHE A 138 11.06 -0.18 -12.37
CA PHE A 138 9.66 -0.46 -12.05
C PHE A 138 8.85 -0.61 -13.36
N ASN A 139 8.82 -1.82 -13.89
CA ASN A 139 8.14 -2.17 -15.14
C ASN A 139 6.66 -2.57 -14.93
N PHE A 140 6.00 -1.95 -13.96
CA PHE A 140 4.61 -2.15 -13.56
C PHE A 140 3.93 -0.79 -13.31
N PRO A 141 2.59 -0.71 -13.36
CA PRO A 141 1.88 0.55 -13.14
C PRO A 141 2.04 1.06 -11.71
N VAL A 142 2.38 2.34 -11.57
CA VAL A 142 2.42 3.05 -10.29
C VAL A 142 1.44 4.23 -10.33
N ARG A 143 0.46 4.21 -9.45
CA ARG A 143 -0.54 5.26 -9.30
C ARG A 143 -0.34 5.98 -7.99
N LEU A 144 -0.16 7.29 -8.08
CA LEU A 144 0.08 8.19 -6.95
C LEU A 144 -1.18 9.03 -6.73
N ILE A 145 -1.61 9.14 -5.49
CA ILE A 145 -2.73 10.00 -5.09
C ILE A 145 -2.23 10.99 -4.04
N VAL A 146 -2.57 12.26 -4.20
CA VAL A 146 -2.30 13.31 -3.20
C VAL A 146 -3.53 14.20 -3.07
N GLY A 147 -3.81 14.67 -1.86
CA GLY A 147 -4.80 15.71 -1.64
C GLY A 147 -4.24 17.09 -2.01
N SER A 148 -5.06 17.97 -2.59
CA SER A 148 -4.61 19.34 -2.91
C SER A 148 -4.29 20.17 -1.64
N GLU A 149 -4.82 19.75 -0.49
CA GLU A 149 -4.58 20.38 0.82
C GLU A 149 -3.63 19.54 1.72
N ASP A 150 -2.93 18.57 1.13
CA ASP A 150 -1.95 17.75 1.85
C ASP A 150 -0.74 18.61 2.28
N LYS A 151 -0.50 18.68 3.60
CA LYS A 151 0.60 19.45 4.21
C LYS A 151 1.75 18.56 4.68
N ILE A 152 1.67 17.24 4.42
CA ILE A 152 2.65 16.24 4.86
C ILE A 152 3.40 15.68 3.66
N ALA A 153 2.67 15.21 2.63
CA ALA A 153 3.27 14.74 1.40
C ALA A 153 3.46 15.92 0.42
N SER A 154 4.66 16.05 -0.12
CA SER A 154 4.99 17.08 -1.11
C SER A 154 4.43 16.69 -2.48
N SER A 155 3.51 17.49 -3.00
CA SER A 155 3.01 17.32 -4.38
C SER A 155 4.11 17.45 -5.43
N GLU A 156 5.16 18.25 -5.15
CA GLU A 156 6.32 18.41 -6.03
C GLU A 156 7.16 17.14 -6.07
N ASP A 157 7.47 16.56 -4.90
CA ASP A 157 8.21 15.30 -4.82
C ASP A 157 7.45 14.16 -5.51
N LEU A 158 6.12 14.14 -5.39
CA LEU A 158 5.30 13.14 -6.05
C LEU A 158 5.22 13.32 -7.57
N ARG A 159 5.27 14.57 -8.08
CA ARG A 159 5.41 14.82 -9.52
C ARG A 159 6.79 14.36 -10.03
N THR A 160 7.83 14.64 -9.25
CA THR A 160 9.19 14.18 -9.55
C THR A 160 9.22 12.66 -9.60
N LEU A 161 8.70 11.98 -8.59
CA LEU A 161 8.59 10.51 -8.58
C LEU A 161 7.82 9.99 -9.80
N ALA A 162 6.65 10.57 -10.12
CA ALA A 162 5.87 10.15 -11.29
C ALA A 162 6.66 10.25 -12.59
N GLY A 163 7.51 11.28 -12.72
CA GLY A 163 8.38 11.47 -13.89
C GLY A 163 9.58 10.51 -13.96
N MET A 164 10.00 9.94 -12.82
CA MET A 164 11.10 8.96 -12.75
C MET A 164 10.63 7.53 -13.08
N LEU A 165 9.34 7.27 -12.98
CA LEU A 165 8.75 5.94 -13.15
C LEU A 165 8.33 5.70 -14.61
N PRO A 166 8.63 4.55 -15.24
CA PRO A 166 8.23 4.23 -16.61
C PRO A 166 6.70 4.29 -16.86
N ASP A 167 5.87 3.85 -15.90
CA ASP A 167 4.41 4.02 -15.91
C ASP A 167 3.92 4.64 -14.59
N GLY A 168 4.43 5.84 -14.28
CA GLY A 168 4.04 6.63 -13.12
C GLY A 168 2.96 7.65 -13.45
N ARG A 169 1.88 7.71 -12.65
CA ARG A 169 0.81 8.72 -12.80
C ARG A 169 0.42 9.30 -11.45
N LEU A 170 0.39 10.63 -11.37
CA LEU A 170 -0.09 11.37 -10.20
C LEU A 170 -1.51 11.89 -10.43
N THR A 171 -2.39 11.61 -9.47
CA THR A 171 -3.75 12.12 -9.41
C THR A 171 -3.89 13.01 -8.17
N VAL A 172 -4.38 14.24 -8.37
CA VAL A 172 -4.70 15.15 -7.28
C VAL A 172 -6.18 15.03 -6.93
N TYR A 173 -6.47 14.87 -5.64
CA TYR A 173 -7.82 14.91 -5.10
C TYR A 173 -8.08 16.29 -4.52
N GLU A 174 -8.98 17.04 -5.17
CA GLU A 174 -9.25 18.42 -4.80
C GLU A 174 -10.01 18.55 -3.48
N GLY A 175 -9.63 19.55 -2.66
CA GLY A 175 -10.29 19.88 -1.40
C GLY A 175 -10.08 18.89 -0.26
N VAL A 176 -9.08 18.00 -0.38
CA VAL A 176 -8.80 16.99 0.65
C VAL A 176 -7.35 17.05 1.10
N GLY A 177 -7.12 16.66 2.36
CA GLY A 177 -5.80 16.63 2.98
C GLY A 177 -5.06 15.30 2.80
N HIS A 178 -4.13 15.02 3.71
CA HIS A 178 -3.19 13.90 3.66
C HIS A 178 -3.84 12.51 3.53
N SER A 179 -4.95 12.27 4.20
CA SER A 179 -5.69 11.00 4.07
C SER A 179 -6.71 11.07 2.93
N ALA A 180 -6.25 11.33 1.71
CA ALA A 180 -7.08 11.60 0.54
C ALA A 180 -8.11 10.48 0.24
N TYR A 181 -7.78 9.21 0.57
CA TYR A 181 -8.69 8.07 0.41
C TYR A 181 -9.93 8.15 1.34
N PHE A 182 -9.82 8.79 2.52
CA PHE A 182 -10.98 9.12 3.37
C PHE A 182 -11.76 10.32 2.86
N GLY A 183 -11.07 11.31 2.27
CA GLY A 183 -11.71 12.51 1.75
C GLY A 183 -12.55 12.25 0.49
N ASN A 184 -12.18 11.26 -0.32
CA ASN A 184 -12.93 10.87 -1.51
C ASN A 184 -12.91 9.34 -1.72
N PRO A 185 -13.64 8.57 -0.89
CA PRO A 185 -13.62 7.11 -0.91
C PRO A 185 -14.11 6.50 -2.23
N GLU A 186 -15.10 7.11 -2.88
CA GLU A 186 -15.64 6.58 -4.14
C GLU A 186 -14.63 6.72 -5.29
N ARG A 187 -13.90 7.83 -5.34
CA ARG A 187 -12.81 8.00 -6.31
C ARG A 187 -11.67 7.03 -6.04
N PHE A 188 -11.27 6.89 -4.77
CA PHE A 188 -10.23 5.94 -4.36
C PHE A 188 -10.57 4.50 -4.77
N LYS A 189 -11.80 4.07 -4.57
CA LYS A 189 -12.28 2.73 -4.97
C LYS A 189 -12.21 2.51 -6.48
N ARG A 190 -12.52 3.53 -7.28
CA ARG A 190 -12.37 3.47 -8.76
C ARG A 190 -10.92 3.38 -9.18
N ASP A 191 -10.04 4.22 -8.60
CA ASP A 191 -8.61 4.22 -8.90
C ASP A 191 -7.95 2.89 -8.49
N LEU A 192 -8.40 2.27 -7.39
CA LEU A 192 -7.98 0.94 -6.94
C LEU A 192 -8.34 -0.13 -7.98
N LEU A 193 -9.58 -0.16 -8.46
CA LEU A 193 -10.01 -1.13 -9.47
C LEU A 193 -9.31 -0.91 -10.82
N GLU A 194 -9.07 0.34 -11.20
CA GLU A 194 -8.31 0.65 -12.42
C GLU A 194 -6.89 0.10 -12.34
N LEU A 195 -6.20 0.29 -11.21
CA LEU A 195 -4.87 -0.27 -11.02
C LEU A 195 -4.89 -1.80 -11.10
N ILE A 196 -5.82 -2.47 -10.44
CA ILE A 196 -5.92 -3.95 -10.46
C ILE A 196 -6.08 -4.43 -11.91
N ALA A 197 -6.98 -3.83 -12.68
CA ALA A 197 -7.20 -4.18 -14.09
C ALA A 197 -5.97 -3.92 -14.99
N LEU A 198 -5.17 -2.89 -14.69
CA LEU A 198 -3.90 -2.64 -15.39
C LEU A 198 -2.84 -3.70 -15.04
N SER A 199 -2.85 -4.20 -13.82
CA SER A 199 -1.90 -5.16 -13.29
C SER A 199 -2.12 -6.61 -13.79
N GLU A 200 -3.27 -6.88 -14.41
CA GLU A 200 -3.61 -8.18 -15.01
C GLU A 200 -3.05 -8.38 -16.42
N LYS A 201 -2.58 -7.30 -17.03
CA LYS A 201 -1.98 -7.30 -18.39
C LYS A 201 -0.50 -7.66 -18.35
#